data_2a3a265cf75d5c1d15e1793b4edd8765
#
_entry.id   2a3a265cf75d5c1d15e1793b4edd8765
#
_cell.length_a   1.000
_cell.length_b   1.000
_cell.length_c   1.000
_cell.angle_alpha   90.00
_cell.angle_beta   90.00
_cell.angle_gamma   90.00
#
_symmetry.space_group_name_H-M   'P 1'
#
loop_
_entity.id
_entity.type
_entity.pdbx_description
1 polymer ?
#
loop_
_entity_poly.entity_id
_entity_poly.type
_entity_poly.pdbx_seq_one_letter_code
_entity_poly.pdbx_strand_id
1 'polypeptide(L)'
;MKTNSILLITIAAALSSCASSSKSHLSKGLKAEAAPLSSFLDHPQLMKPQRDRAPFALVWVNPSLPAKRAGYDSIYVAPVDTSHLRKARTNISNVTGLEKQRPVAEMANLLRGSFIEAFRQSPSPRLKYSPTLSPKGVTLHLALVELNATDTAGNAIKTAIPYGGVISPLMNGNIAIEGKVRDNATGELLFEFADNERDPMTLVSLRDFKPWDHAKSAIKDWAKQFEELSRTPPNHKVKDSLFFTLKPL
;
A
#
# COMPACT_ATOMS: atom_id res chain seq x y z
N MET A 1 -73.41 20.42 -29.01
CA MET A 1 -73.21 19.88 -27.67
C MET A 1 -71.70 19.62 -27.52
N LYS A 2 -71.04 20.44 -26.70
CA LYS A 2 -69.56 20.37 -26.47
C LYS A 2 -69.30 19.59 -25.19
N THR A 3 -68.69 18.47 -25.25
CA THR A 3 -68.21 17.70 -24.09
C THR A 3 -66.72 18.01 -23.82
N ASN A 4 -66.45 18.65 -22.68
CA ASN A 4 -65.14 18.94 -22.17
C ASN A 4 -64.59 17.68 -21.48
N SER A 5 -63.46 17.15 -22.01
CA SER A 5 -62.68 16.14 -21.30
C SER A 5 -61.63 16.81 -20.44
N ILE A 6 -61.74 16.60 -19.14
CA ILE A 6 -60.77 17.06 -18.14
C ILE A 6 -59.66 16.00 -18.07
N LEU A 7 -58.45 16.41 -18.42
CA LEU A 7 -57.24 15.59 -18.35
C LEU A 7 -56.65 15.68 -16.91
N LEU A 8 -56.80 14.61 -16.14
CA LEU A 8 -56.14 14.48 -14.82
C LEU A 8 -54.69 14.10 -15.01
N ILE A 9 -53.78 15.00 -14.72
CA ILE A 9 -52.36 14.75 -14.66
C ILE A 9 -52.02 14.28 -13.24
N THR A 10 -51.77 12.97 -13.08
CA THR A 10 -51.21 12.38 -11.85
C THR A 10 -49.73 12.56 -11.85
N ILE A 11 -49.22 13.44 -11.00
CA ILE A 11 -47.77 13.59 -10.74
C ILE A 11 -47.36 12.46 -9.78
N ALA A 12 -46.72 11.45 -10.31
CA ALA A 12 -46.03 10.43 -9.51
C ALA A 12 -44.68 11.01 -9.04
N ALA A 13 -44.63 11.46 -7.79
CA ALA A 13 -43.37 11.81 -7.15
C ALA A 13 -42.54 10.54 -6.89
N ALA A 14 -41.55 10.28 -7.73
CA ALA A 14 -40.55 9.25 -7.50
C ALA A 14 -39.62 9.73 -6.37
N LEU A 15 -39.84 9.26 -5.16
CA LEU A 15 -38.88 9.35 -4.07
C LEU A 15 -37.71 8.39 -4.39
N SER A 16 -36.76 8.89 -5.14
CA SER A 16 -35.44 8.22 -5.27
C SER A 16 -34.73 8.29 -3.92
N SER A 17 -34.90 7.25 -3.14
CA SER A 17 -34.12 6.99 -1.94
C SER A 17 -32.65 6.86 -2.35
N CYS A 18 -31.89 7.94 -2.22
CA CYS A 18 -30.45 7.91 -2.22
C CYS A 18 -29.96 7.21 -0.94
N ALA A 19 -30.01 5.90 -0.92
CA ALA A 19 -29.19 5.09 -0.01
C ALA A 19 -27.76 5.10 -0.51
N SER A 20 -27.12 6.28 -0.55
CA SER A 20 -25.69 6.41 -0.81
C SER A 20 -24.92 5.95 0.43
N SER A 21 -24.31 4.84 0.29
CA SER A 21 -23.43 4.11 1.17
C SER A 21 -22.53 5.03 2.03
N SER A 22 -22.93 5.23 3.28
CA SER A 22 -22.09 5.84 4.32
C SER A 22 -20.81 5.03 4.65
N LYS A 23 -20.68 3.81 4.11
CA LYS A 23 -19.50 2.94 4.26
C LYS A 23 -18.28 3.41 3.45
N SER A 24 -18.45 4.22 2.40
CA SER A 24 -17.33 4.66 1.56
C SER A 24 -16.60 5.90 2.13
N HIS A 25 -17.22 6.65 3.02
CA HIS A 25 -16.61 7.86 3.58
C HIS A 25 -15.68 7.59 4.77
N LEU A 26 -15.96 6.56 5.59
CA LEU A 26 -15.06 6.18 6.69
C LEU A 26 -13.76 5.58 6.16
N SER A 27 -13.82 4.80 5.08
CA SER A 27 -12.61 4.22 4.47
C SER A 27 -11.75 5.26 3.75
N LYS A 28 -12.33 6.34 3.23
CA LYS A 28 -11.58 7.43 2.59
C LYS A 28 -10.80 8.30 3.57
N GLY A 29 -11.27 8.47 4.80
CA GLY A 29 -10.59 9.27 5.82
C GLY A 29 -9.39 8.57 6.48
N LEU A 30 -9.27 7.25 6.30
CA LEU A 30 -8.21 6.44 6.90
C LEU A 30 -7.08 6.07 5.94
N LYS A 31 -7.28 6.16 4.62
CA LYS A 31 -6.18 6.04 3.67
C LYS A 31 -5.35 7.32 3.68
N ALA A 32 -4.05 7.15 3.93
CA ALA A 32 -3.11 8.24 3.72
C ALA A 32 -3.24 8.76 2.27
N GLU A 33 -3.17 10.07 2.06
CA GLU A 33 -2.99 10.61 0.72
C GLU A 33 -1.76 9.95 0.09
N ALA A 34 -1.85 9.62 -1.20
CA ALA A 34 -0.74 9.01 -1.91
C ALA A 34 0.50 9.89 -1.71
N ALA A 35 1.56 9.29 -1.21
CA ALA A 35 2.83 9.99 -1.08
C ALA A 35 3.28 10.46 -2.48
N PRO A 36 3.91 11.63 -2.63
CA PRO A 36 4.45 12.05 -3.92
C PRO A 36 5.36 10.95 -4.48
N LEU A 37 5.21 10.60 -5.75
CA LEU A 37 6.04 9.59 -6.38
C LEU A 37 7.48 10.09 -6.53
N SER A 38 8.45 9.18 -6.40
CA SER A 38 9.87 9.50 -6.52
C SER A 38 10.38 9.27 -7.96
N SER A 39 11.61 9.69 -8.21
CA SER A 39 12.31 9.41 -9.48
C SER A 39 12.80 7.96 -9.60
N PHE A 40 12.51 7.10 -8.62
CA PHE A 40 12.75 5.67 -8.73
C PHE A 40 11.89 5.03 -9.81
N LEU A 41 10.65 5.48 -9.96
CA LEU A 41 9.71 4.98 -10.96
C LEU A 41 10.02 5.53 -12.36
N ASP A 42 9.80 4.72 -13.40
CA ASP A 42 10.05 5.10 -14.78
C ASP A 42 8.82 5.84 -15.39
N HIS A 43 7.59 5.46 -14.99
CA HIS A 43 6.35 6.01 -15.54
C HIS A 43 5.40 6.57 -14.46
N PRO A 44 5.87 7.42 -13.52
CA PRO A 44 5.05 7.91 -12.42
C PRO A 44 3.77 8.62 -12.89
N GLN A 45 3.83 9.31 -14.02
CA GLN A 45 2.70 10.04 -14.62
C GLN A 45 1.61 9.12 -15.23
N LEU A 46 1.92 7.85 -15.49
CA LEU A 46 0.99 6.87 -16.06
C LEU A 46 0.35 5.98 -14.99
N MET A 47 0.80 6.07 -13.75
CA MET A 47 0.29 5.25 -12.66
C MET A 47 -1.14 5.64 -12.28
N LYS A 48 -1.98 4.65 -12.05
CA LYS A 48 -3.41 4.83 -11.73
C LYS A 48 -3.86 3.83 -10.66
N PRO A 49 -4.87 4.15 -9.85
CA PRO A 49 -5.51 3.19 -8.98
C PRO A 49 -6.16 2.06 -9.82
N GLN A 50 -5.89 0.80 -9.47
CA GLN A 50 -6.55 -0.37 -10.07
C GLN A 50 -7.24 -1.19 -8.98
N ARG A 51 -8.19 -0.59 -8.29
CA ARG A 51 -8.86 -1.16 -7.11
C ARG A 51 -9.61 -2.44 -7.34
N ASP A 52 -9.93 -2.75 -8.59
CA ASP A 52 -10.60 -4.01 -8.97
C ASP A 52 -9.64 -5.19 -9.07
N ARG A 53 -8.34 -4.91 -9.06
CA ARG A 53 -7.30 -5.94 -9.23
C ARG A 53 -6.22 -5.86 -8.16
N ALA A 54 -5.58 -4.72 -7.99
CA ALA A 54 -4.41 -4.52 -7.15
C ALA A 54 -4.75 -3.77 -5.86
N PRO A 55 -4.17 -4.18 -4.73
CA PRO A 55 -4.39 -3.51 -3.43
C PRO A 55 -3.58 -2.23 -3.29
N PHE A 56 -2.58 -2.02 -4.15
CA PHE A 56 -1.68 -0.86 -4.11
C PHE A 56 -2.39 0.44 -4.49
N ALA A 57 -1.96 1.54 -3.89
CA ALA A 57 -2.55 2.87 -4.13
C ALA A 57 -2.49 3.27 -5.59
N LEU A 58 -1.35 3.04 -6.26
CA LEU A 58 -1.12 3.33 -7.66
C LEU A 58 -0.36 2.18 -8.33
N VAL A 59 -0.73 1.86 -9.56
CA VAL A 59 -0.03 0.87 -10.39
C VAL A 59 0.05 1.32 -11.85
N TRP A 60 1.07 0.84 -12.54
CA TRP A 60 1.18 0.84 -13.98
C TRP A 60 1.51 -0.58 -14.46
N VAL A 61 0.87 -0.99 -15.53
CA VAL A 61 1.05 -2.33 -16.12
C VAL A 61 1.44 -2.17 -17.57
N ASN A 62 2.54 -2.78 -17.96
CA ASN A 62 2.93 -2.81 -19.36
C ASN A 62 1.85 -3.55 -20.20
N PRO A 63 1.34 -2.95 -21.26
CA PRO A 63 0.34 -3.60 -22.11
C PRO A 63 0.76 -4.97 -22.67
N SER A 64 2.07 -5.21 -22.81
CA SER A 64 2.61 -6.50 -23.28
C SER A 64 2.64 -7.59 -22.20
N LEU A 65 2.51 -7.24 -20.91
CA LEU A 65 2.64 -8.17 -19.80
C LEU A 65 1.67 -9.37 -19.88
N PRO A 66 0.37 -9.20 -20.21
CA PRO A 66 -0.54 -10.34 -20.30
C PRO A 66 -0.08 -11.42 -21.26
N ALA A 67 0.47 -11.05 -22.40
CA ALA A 67 0.98 -11.99 -23.41
C ALA A 67 2.31 -12.65 -23.00
N LYS A 68 3.17 -11.92 -22.28
CA LYS A 68 4.49 -12.41 -21.84
C LYS A 68 4.45 -13.19 -20.53
N ARG A 69 3.41 -12.98 -19.72
CA ARG A 69 3.33 -13.48 -18.35
C ARG A 69 3.59 -14.98 -18.21
N ALA A 70 3.11 -15.78 -19.15
CA ALA A 70 3.29 -17.24 -19.13
C ALA A 70 4.74 -17.68 -19.35
N GLY A 71 5.57 -16.85 -19.94
CA GLY A 71 6.98 -17.14 -20.21
C GLY A 71 7.91 -16.99 -19.00
N TYR A 72 7.45 -16.35 -17.92
CA TYR A 72 8.27 -16.17 -16.71
C TYR A 72 8.01 -17.28 -15.70
N ASP A 73 9.07 -17.85 -15.13
CA ASP A 73 9.04 -18.95 -14.16
C ASP A 73 9.64 -18.58 -12.80
N SER A 74 10.41 -17.51 -12.72
CA SER A 74 11.16 -17.15 -11.52
C SER A 74 11.17 -15.64 -11.27
N ILE A 75 11.43 -15.29 -10.00
CA ILE A 75 11.58 -13.91 -9.55
C ILE A 75 12.83 -13.77 -8.69
N TYR A 76 13.64 -12.78 -9.02
CA TYR A 76 14.73 -12.29 -8.19
C TYR A 76 14.28 -11.00 -7.47
N VAL A 77 14.58 -10.88 -6.19
CA VAL A 77 14.33 -9.66 -5.41
C VAL A 77 15.65 -8.93 -5.20
N ALA A 78 15.82 -7.80 -5.85
CA ALA A 78 17.02 -6.97 -5.74
C ALA A 78 17.19 -6.39 -4.32
N PRO A 79 18.39 -5.92 -3.93
CA PRO A 79 18.54 -5.08 -2.75
C PRO A 79 17.60 -3.87 -2.82
N VAL A 80 17.07 -3.47 -1.65
CA VAL A 80 16.15 -2.32 -1.58
C VAL A 80 16.92 -1.02 -1.74
N ASP A 81 16.43 -0.17 -2.61
CA ASP A 81 16.95 1.18 -2.81
C ASP A 81 16.42 2.11 -1.70
N THR A 82 17.32 2.78 -1.01
CA THR A 82 17.00 3.79 0.02
C THR A 82 17.45 5.20 -0.37
N SER A 83 18.01 5.37 -1.57
CA SER A 83 18.51 6.67 -2.04
C SER A 83 17.39 7.69 -2.29
N HIS A 84 16.16 7.20 -2.49
CA HIS A 84 14.96 7.99 -2.70
C HIS A 84 14.18 8.29 -1.41
N LEU A 85 14.74 7.90 -0.24
CA LEU A 85 14.09 8.10 1.04
C LEU A 85 13.96 9.60 1.35
N ARG A 86 12.73 10.04 1.57
CA ARG A 86 12.43 11.41 1.96
C ARG A 86 12.87 11.71 3.37
N LYS A 87 13.29 12.95 3.61
CA LYS A 87 13.63 13.40 4.96
C LYS A 87 12.41 13.25 5.88
N ALA A 88 12.62 12.65 7.05
CA ALA A 88 11.57 12.52 8.05
C ALA A 88 10.98 13.91 8.38
N ARG A 89 9.64 13.98 8.43
CA ARG A 89 8.93 15.24 8.77
C ARG A 89 9.06 15.63 10.24
N THR A 90 9.46 14.70 11.09
CA THR A 90 9.65 14.93 12.53
C THR A 90 11.07 15.40 12.79
N ASN A 91 11.19 16.57 13.40
CA ASN A 91 12.44 17.06 14.01
C ASN A 91 12.80 16.20 15.23
N ILE A 92 13.21 14.96 15.03
CA ILE A 92 13.98 14.24 16.05
C ILE A 92 15.39 14.83 15.99
N SER A 93 15.50 16.04 16.54
CA SER A 93 16.70 16.87 16.44
C SER A 93 17.90 16.33 17.20
N ASN A 94 17.75 15.27 18.00
CA ASN A 94 18.78 14.78 18.91
C ASN A 94 19.37 13.42 18.51
N VAL A 95 19.01 12.86 17.35
CA VAL A 95 19.55 11.56 16.91
C VAL A 95 20.64 11.79 15.87
N THR A 96 21.86 11.35 16.15
CA THR A 96 23.02 11.48 15.26
C THR A 96 22.85 10.67 13.98
N GLY A 97 23.60 11.01 12.92
CA GLY A 97 23.44 10.42 11.58
C GLY A 97 23.46 8.89 11.53
N LEU A 98 24.29 8.22 12.36
CA LEU A 98 24.41 6.75 12.41
C LEU A 98 23.17 6.08 13.05
N GLU A 99 22.58 6.70 14.07
CA GLU A 99 21.38 6.18 14.73
C GLU A 99 20.13 6.30 13.85
N LYS A 100 20.09 7.29 12.93
CA LYS A 100 19.01 7.40 11.93
C LYS A 100 19.12 6.36 10.81
N GLN A 101 20.34 5.93 10.47
CA GLN A 101 20.57 4.97 9.39
C GLN A 101 20.21 3.54 9.76
N ARG A 102 20.37 3.13 11.04
CA ARG A 102 20.09 1.78 11.49
C ARG A 102 18.64 1.35 11.25
N PRO A 103 17.60 2.10 11.64
CA PRO A 103 16.21 1.74 11.36
C PRO A 103 15.91 1.63 9.86
N VAL A 104 16.50 2.49 9.04
CA VAL A 104 16.34 2.45 7.58
C VAL A 104 16.89 1.15 7.00
N ALA A 105 18.11 0.78 7.39
CA ALA A 105 18.74 -0.46 6.95
C ALA A 105 17.96 -1.71 7.42
N GLU A 106 17.48 -1.70 8.68
CA GLU A 106 16.64 -2.77 9.22
C GLU A 106 15.33 -2.91 8.44
N MET A 107 14.63 -1.80 8.14
CA MET A 107 13.39 -1.83 7.38
C MET A 107 13.61 -2.21 5.92
N ALA A 108 14.69 -1.77 5.29
CA ALA A 108 15.05 -2.19 3.94
C ALA A 108 15.34 -3.70 3.85
N ASN A 109 16.08 -4.24 4.83
CA ASN A 109 16.33 -5.68 4.92
C ASN A 109 15.04 -6.47 5.19
N LEU A 110 14.18 -5.99 6.08
CA LEU A 110 12.88 -6.60 6.36
C LEU A 110 11.98 -6.58 5.11
N LEU A 111 11.95 -5.46 4.39
CA LEU A 111 11.19 -5.31 3.15
C LEU A 111 11.63 -6.36 2.13
N ARG A 112 12.92 -6.43 1.82
CA ARG A 112 13.47 -7.44 0.92
C ARG A 112 13.16 -8.86 1.39
N GLY A 113 13.44 -9.15 2.65
CA GLY A 113 13.24 -10.47 3.25
C GLY A 113 11.78 -10.92 3.22
N SER A 114 10.84 -10.01 3.49
CA SER A 114 9.40 -10.31 3.48
C SER A 114 8.91 -10.67 2.07
N PHE A 115 9.36 -9.96 1.03
CA PHE A 115 9.03 -10.31 -0.35
C PHE A 115 9.64 -11.65 -0.76
N ILE A 116 10.89 -11.93 -0.42
CA ILE A 116 11.52 -13.24 -0.66
C ILE A 116 10.71 -14.35 0.01
N GLU A 117 10.34 -14.15 1.28
CA GLU A 117 9.62 -15.16 2.06
C GLU A 117 8.21 -15.39 1.54
N ALA A 118 7.51 -14.36 1.08
CA ALA A 118 6.18 -14.50 0.48
C ALA A 118 6.21 -15.45 -0.74
N PHE A 119 7.24 -15.33 -1.60
CA PHE A 119 7.39 -16.24 -2.74
C PHE A 119 7.85 -17.65 -2.34
N ARG A 120 8.65 -17.80 -1.29
CA ARG A 120 9.09 -19.12 -0.78
C ARG A 120 7.95 -19.88 -0.11
N GLN A 121 7.08 -19.17 0.61
CA GLN A 121 5.96 -19.77 1.35
C GLN A 121 4.67 -19.86 0.54
N SER A 122 4.67 -19.38 -0.70
CA SER A 122 3.49 -19.45 -1.55
C SER A 122 3.03 -20.89 -1.74
N PRO A 123 1.76 -21.20 -1.49
CA PRO A 123 1.24 -22.57 -1.61
C PRO A 123 1.20 -23.07 -3.06
N SER A 124 1.20 -22.15 -4.01
CA SER A 124 1.13 -22.47 -5.45
C SER A 124 1.81 -21.34 -6.25
N PRO A 125 3.15 -21.19 -6.11
CA PRO A 125 3.84 -20.08 -6.71
C PRO A 125 3.86 -20.21 -8.23
N ARG A 126 3.41 -19.17 -8.91
CA ARG A 126 3.59 -19.04 -10.35
C ARG A 126 5.03 -18.66 -10.69
N LEU A 127 5.63 -17.79 -9.87
CA LEU A 127 7.04 -17.40 -9.95
C LEU A 127 7.76 -18.00 -8.75
N LYS A 128 8.79 -18.80 -9.01
CA LYS A 128 9.64 -19.36 -7.95
C LYS A 128 10.72 -18.33 -7.57
N TYR A 129 10.92 -18.11 -6.27
CA TYR A 129 12.05 -17.29 -5.85
C TYR A 129 13.39 -17.89 -6.33
N SER A 130 14.21 -17.05 -6.95
CA SER A 130 15.59 -17.38 -7.32
C SER A 130 16.57 -16.43 -6.63
N PRO A 131 17.65 -16.91 -6.03
CA PRO A 131 18.70 -16.05 -5.45
C PRO A 131 19.57 -15.37 -6.50
N THR A 132 19.46 -15.80 -7.75
CA THR A 132 20.22 -15.30 -8.90
C THR A 132 19.29 -14.95 -10.06
N LEU A 133 19.78 -14.12 -10.97
CA LEU A 133 19.07 -13.77 -12.20
C LEU A 133 18.91 -15.00 -13.10
N SER A 134 17.70 -15.20 -13.61
CA SER A 134 17.38 -16.22 -14.62
C SER A 134 16.90 -15.53 -15.90
N PRO A 135 17.30 -15.98 -17.09
CA PRO A 135 16.82 -15.40 -18.35
C PRO A 135 15.30 -15.51 -18.55
N LYS A 136 14.67 -16.53 -17.93
CA LYS A 136 13.19 -16.70 -17.91
C LYS A 136 12.55 -16.11 -16.67
N GLY A 137 13.27 -15.28 -15.95
CA GLY A 137 12.80 -14.65 -14.73
C GLY A 137 12.52 -13.17 -14.90
N VAL A 138 12.00 -12.63 -13.82
CA VAL A 138 11.83 -11.19 -13.63
C VAL A 138 12.59 -10.72 -12.39
N THR A 139 13.00 -9.47 -12.39
CA THR A 139 13.59 -8.83 -11.20
C THR A 139 12.59 -7.85 -10.60
N LEU A 140 12.32 -8.02 -9.31
CA LEU A 140 11.60 -7.04 -8.49
C LEU A 140 12.62 -6.09 -7.86
N HIS A 141 12.55 -4.83 -8.23
CA HIS A 141 13.25 -3.72 -7.59
C HIS A 141 12.29 -3.01 -6.64
N LEU A 142 12.72 -2.73 -5.43
CA LEU A 142 11.95 -2.04 -4.39
C LEU A 142 12.72 -0.82 -3.93
N ALA A 143 12.01 0.26 -3.67
CA ALA A 143 12.52 1.45 -2.99
C ALA A 143 11.70 1.73 -1.72
N LEU A 144 12.41 2.05 -0.63
CA LEU A 144 11.81 2.61 0.58
C LEU A 144 11.86 4.13 0.44
N VAL A 145 10.69 4.76 0.24
CA VAL A 145 10.62 6.19 -0.08
C VAL A 145 10.14 7.08 1.07
N GLU A 146 9.53 6.47 2.09
CA GLU A 146 9.18 7.18 3.33
C GLU A 146 9.25 6.22 4.51
N LEU A 147 9.79 6.69 5.63
CA LEU A 147 9.85 5.96 6.89
C LEU A 147 9.85 6.94 8.05
N ASN A 148 8.72 7.05 8.76
CA ASN A 148 8.57 7.86 9.95
C ASN A 148 8.11 6.97 11.10
N ALA A 149 8.79 7.09 12.24
CA ALA A 149 8.41 6.38 13.46
C ALA A 149 7.08 6.89 14.01
N THR A 150 6.31 6.00 14.64
CA THR A 150 5.20 6.41 15.49
C THR A 150 5.76 7.10 16.74
N ASP A 151 5.27 8.30 17.06
CA ASP A 151 5.66 8.99 18.29
C ASP A 151 4.97 8.34 19.51
N THR A 152 5.67 7.40 20.12
CA THR A 152 5.18 6.65 21.29
C THR A 152 5.03 7.53 22.53
N ALA A 153 5.88 8.55 22.70
CA ALA A 153 5.81 9.46 23.86
C ALA A 153 4.57 10.37 23.76
N GLY A 154 4.32 10.94 22.58
CA GLY A 154 3.11 11.72 22.33
C GLY A 154 1.83 10.90 22.43
N ASN A 155 1.85 9.62 22.07
CA ASN A 155 0.72 8.72 22.22
C ASN A 155 0.43 8.38 23.70
N ALA A 156 1.45 8.22 24.53
CA ALA A 156 1.26 8.01 25.99
C ALA A 156 0.62 9.23 26.67
N ILE A 157 0.95 10.45 26.22
CA ILE A 157 0.34 11.68 26.75
C ILE A 157 -1.14 11.80 26.35
N LYS A 158 -1.53 11.34 25.15
CA LYS A 158 -2.93 11.36 24.69
C LYS A 158 -3.86 10.51 25.54
N THR A 159 -3.38 9.37 26.04
CA THR A 159 -4.17 8.50 26.94
C THR A 159 -4.40 9.11 28.32
N ALA A 160 -3.60 10.12 28.70
CA ALA A 160 -3.68 10.79 30.00
C ALA A 160 -4.55 12.06 30.00
N ILE A 161 -5.02 12.56 28.83
CA ILE A 161 -5.85 13.76 28.74
C ILE A 161 -7.32 13.37 28.59
N PRO A 162 -8.15 13.47 29.65
CA PRO A 162 -9.61 13.41 29.51
C PRO A 162 -10.07 14.68 28.80
N TYR A 163 -10.84 14.54 27.73
CA TYR A 163 -11.41 15.63 26.91
C TYR A 163 -10.47 16.26 25.83
N GLY A 164 -10.42 15.61 24.67
CA GLY A 164 -10.42 16.33 23.40
C GLY A 164 -9.22 17.22 23.06
N GLY A 165 -8.01 16.82 23.42
CA GLY A 165 -6.81 17.49 22.89
C GLY A 165 -6.70 17.32 21.37
N VAL A 166 -6.41 18.42 20.64
CA VAL A 166 -6.19 18.42 19.18
C VAL A 166 -5.05 17.45 18.86
N ILE A 167 -5.40 16.33 18.24
CA ILE A 167 -4.43 15.30 17.89
C ILE A 167 -3.67 15.79 16.66
N SER A 168 -2.39 16.05 16.82
CA SER A 168 -1.54 16.50 15.70
C SER A 168 -1.35 15.37 14.70
N PRO A 169 -1.62 15.59 13.39
CA PRO A 169 -1.35 14.62 12.33
C PRO A 169 0.12 14.19 12.22
N LEU A 170 1.02 14.92 12.87
CA LEU A 170 2.47 14.72 12.85
C LEU A 170 2.96 13.55 13.73
N MET A 171 2.08 12.98 14.56
CA MET A 171 2.44 11.95 15.56
C MET A 171 2.25 10.52 15.07
N ASN A 172 1.73 10.33 13.86
CA ASN A 172 1.50 9.00 13.30
C ASN A 172 2.69 8.55 12.48
N GLY A 173 3.15 7.33 12.74
CA GLY A 173 4.12 6.67 11.87
C GLY A 173 3.56 6.50 10.46
N ASN A 174 4.41 6.60 9.47
CA ASN A 174 4.05 6.23 8.11
C ASN A 174 5.22 5.55 7.41
N ILE A 175 4.88 4.71 6.45
CA ILE A 175 5.83 4.04 5.57
C ILE A 175 5.29 4.10 4.15
N ALA A 176 6.17 4.32 3.17
CA ALA A 176 5.83 4.25 1.76
C ALA A 176 6.90 3.51 0.97
N ILE A 177 6.43 2.72 0.02
CA ILE A 177 7.26 1.95 -0.89
C ILE A 177 6.90 2.23 -2.34
N GLU A 178 7.89 2.04 -3.20
CA GLU A 178 7.73 1.95 -4.64
C GLU A 178 8.37 0.67 -5.14
N GLY A 179 7.80 0.08 -6.19
CA GLY A 179 8.30 -1.14 -6.77
C GLY A 179 8.19 -1.15 -8.27
N LYS A 180 9.13 -1.84 -8.92
CA LYS A 180 9.09 -2.08 -10.37
C LYS A 180 9.61 -3.48 -10.70
N VAL A 181 8.99 -4.08 -11.70
CA VAL A 181 9.33 -5.42 -12.19
C VAL A 181 9.89 -5.30 -13.59
N ARG A 182 11.06 -5.87 -13.81
CA ARG A 182 11.71 -5.91 -15.11
C ARG A 182 11.94 -7.34 -15.59
N ASP A 183 11.82 -7.53 -16.88
CA ASP A 183 12.26 -8.73 -17.60
C ASP A 183 13.78 -8.87 -17.50
N ASN A 184 14.29 -10.02 -17.07
CA ASN A 184 15.72 -10.23 -16.90
C ASN A 184 16.48 -10.34 -18.21
N ALA A 185 15.83 -10.81 -19.28
CA ALA A 185 16.48 -11.00 -20.57
C ALA A 185 16.58 -9.69 -21.38
N THR A 186 15.56 -8.86 -21.28
CA THR A 186 15.43 -7.64 -22.10
C THR A 186 15.60 -6.33 -21.33
N GLY A 187 15.48 -6.37 -20.01
CA GLY A 187 15.43 -5.17 -19.16
C GLY A 187 14.10 -4.41 -19.24
N GLU A 188 13.14 -4.90 -20.06
CA GLU A 188 11.86 -4.24 -20.26
C GLU A 188 11.10 -4.08 -18.94
N LEU A 189 10.56 -2.90 -18.71
CA LEU A 189 9.69 -2.65 -17.57
C LEU A 189 8.32 -3.29 -17.80
N LEU A 190 7.89 -4.11 -16.86
CA LEU A 190 6.65 -4.90 -16.94
C LEU A 190 5.54 -4.38 -16.02
N PHE A 191 5.91 -3.88 -14.85
CA PHE A 191 4.96 -3.46 -13.83
C PHE A 191 5.59 -2.44 -12.89
N GLU A 192 4.80 -1.46 -12.45
CA GLU A 192 5.18 -0.54 -11.38
C GLU A 192 4.05 -0.43 -10.37
N PHE A 193 4.40 -0.22 -9.11
CA PHE A 193 3.44 0.05 -8.05
C PHE A 193 4.01 1.00 -7.02
N ALA A 194 3.11 1.71 -6.35
CA ALA A 194 3.41 2.55 -5.21
C ALA A 194 2.33 2.37 -4.16
N ASP A 195 2.72 2.30 -2.91
CA ASP A 195 1.80 2.26 -1.80
C ASP A 195 2.37 2.96 -0.57
N ASN A 196 1.46 3.42 0.28
CA ASN A 196 1.81 4.04 1.54
C ASN A 196 0.78 3.67 2.61
N GLU A 197 1.27 3.35 3.78
CA GLU A 197 0.44 3.13 4.94
C GLU A 197 0.78 4.11 6.06
N ARG A 198 -0.27 4.60 6.71
CA ARG A 198 -0.19 5.44 7.90
C ARG A 198 -0.73 4.66 9.08
N ASP A 199 -0.08 4.81 10.22
CA ASP A 199 -0.57 4.25 11.48
C ASP A 199 -1.98 4.79 11.79
N PRO A 200 -3.02 3.93 11.83
CA PRO A 200 -4.35 4.38 12.16
C PRO A 200 -4.36 4.89 13.60
N MET A 201 -4.88 6.11 13.80
CA MET A 201 -5.13 6.65 15.13
C MET A 201 -6.20 5.83 15.83
N THR A 202 -5.81 4.82 16.59
CA THR A 202 -6.70 4.16 17.54
C THR A 202 -6.47 4.74 18.93
N LEU A 203 -7.57 5.03 19.64
CA LEU A 203 -7.51 5.59 21.00
C LEU A 203 -6.78 4.68 21.99
N VAL A 204 -6.71 3.39 21.70
CA VAL A 204 -5.98 2.39 22.49
C VAL A 204 -5.48 1.28 21.56
N SER A 205 -4.21 1.27 21.22
CA SER A 205 -3.55 0.13 20.59
C SER A 205 -2.27 -0.20 21.34
N LEU A 206 -2.10 -1.46 21.74
CA LEU A 206 -0.83 -1.94 22.34
C LEU A 206 0.34 -1.84 21.34
N ARG A 207 0.05 -1.68 20.03
CA ARG A 207 1.05 -1.46 18.98
C ARG A 207 1.63 -0.04 19.00
N ASP A 208 0.90 0.92 19.59
CA ASP A 208 1.32 2.32 19.68
C ASP A 208 2.55 2.51 20.58
N PHE A 209 2.94 1.45 21.34
CA PHE A 209 4.12 1.45 22.19
C PHE A 209 5.41 0.98 21.51
N LYS A 210 5.33 0.57 20.22
CA LYS A 210 6.51 0.14 19.46
C LYS A 210 6.64 0.94 18.19
N PRO A 211 7.67 1.78 18.04
CA PRO A 211 7.80 2.78 16.98
C PRO A 211 7.67 2.24 15.54
N TRP A 212 7.96 0.95 15.34
CA TRP A 212 8.09 0.35 14.01
C TRP A 212 7.14 -0.81 13.73
N ASP A 213 6.26 -1.19 14.68
CA ASP A 213 5.42 -2.39 14.51
C ASP A 213 4.40 -2.23 13.40
N HIS A 214 3.87 -1.01 13.19
CA HIS A 214 3.00 -0.71 12.05
C HIS A 214 3.74 -0.91 10.73
N ALA A 215 4.92 -0.29 10.57
CA ALA A 215 5.73 -0.42 9.37
C ALA A 215 6.09 -1.89 9.07
N LYS A 216 6.42 -2.67 10.09
CA LYS A 216 6.71 -4.11 9.93
C LYS A 216 5.49 -4.91 9.49
N SER A 217 4.29 -4.54 9.95
CA SER A 217 3.04 -5.17 9.52
C SER A 217 2.75 -4.85 8.06
N ALA A 218 2.79 -3.56 7.68
CA ALA A 218 2.57 -3.10 6.32
C ALA A 218 3.49 -3.80 5.32
N ILE A 219 4.78 -3.89 5.62
CA ILE A 219 5.77 -4.58 4.79
C ILE A 219 5.38 -6.04 4.53
N LYS A 220 4.93 -6.77 5.56
CA LYS A 220 4.52 -8.17 5.41
C LYS A 220 3.25 -8.33 4.59
N ASP A 221 2.31 -7.40 4.75
CA ASP A 221 1.06 -7.42 4.01
C ASP A 221 1.29 -7.10 2.53
N TRP A 222 2.07 -6.08 2.20
CA TRP A 222 2.48 -5.77 0.83
C TRP A 222 3.17 -6.95 0.14
N ALA A 223 4.06 -7.64 0.84
CA ALA A 223 4.76 -8.79 0.29
C ALA A 223 3.81 -9.93 -0.10
N LYS A 224 2.85 -10.27 0.79
CA LYS A 224 1.82 -11.27 0.52
C LYS A 224 0.88 -10.86 -0.60
N GLN A 225 0.44 -9.61 -0.60
CA GLN A 225 -0.42 -9.04 -1.62
C GLN A 225 0.24 -9.03 -3.01
N PHE A 226 1.52 -8.71 -3.06
CA PHE A 226 2.27 -8.74 -4.32
C PHE A 226 2.43 -10.17 -4.85
N GLU A 227 2.76 -11.13 -3.98
CA GLU A 227 2.82 -12.55 -4.34
C GLU A 227 1.46 -13.02 -4.87
N GLU A 228 0.37 -12.76 -4.16
CA GLU A 228 -0.99 -13.11 -4.58
C GLU A 228 -1.35 -12.47 -5.93
N LEU A 229 -1.01 -11.20 -6.13
CA LEU A 229 -1.21 -10.49 -7.40
C LEU A 229 -0.45 -11.17 -8.54
N SER A 230 0.76 -11.66 -8.26
CA SER A 230 1.61 -12.32 -9.25
C SER A 230 1.07 -13.68 -9.70
N ARG A 231 0.48 -14.48 -8.79
CA ARG A 231 0.02 -15.84 -9.07
C ARG A 231 -1.42 -15.93 -9.55
N THR A 232 -2.28 -14.97 -9.16
CA THR A 232 -3.71 -15.03 -9.47
C THR A 232 -4.02 -14.50 -10.87
N PRO A 233 -5.13 -14.97 -11.50
CA PRO A 233 -5.53 -14.52 -12.83
C PRO A 233 -5.93 -13.03 -12.84
N PRO A 234 -5.95 -12.37 -14.01
CA PRO A 234 -6.22 -10.94 -14.12
C PRO A 234 -7.57 -10.46 -13.56
N ASN A 235 -8.58 -11.35 -13.53
CA ASN A 235 -9.92 -11.07 -13.00
C ASN A 235 -10.04 -11.31 -11.48
N HIS A 236 -9.01 -11.80 -10.82
CA HIS A 236 -9.00 -11.98 -9.37
C HIS A 236 -8.65 -10.66 -8.68
N LYS A 237 -9.46 -10.22 -7.74
CA LYS A 237 -9.19 -9.05 -6.92
C LYS A 237 -8.39 -9.46 -5.69
N VAL A 238 -7.18 -8.93 -5.56
CA VAL A 238 -6.38 -9.06 -4.33
C VAL A 238 -6.94 -8.10 -3.29
N LYS A 239 -7.21 -8.61 -2.09
CA LYS A 239 -7.74 -7.80 -0.99
C LYS A 239 -6.66 -6.87 -0.44
N ASP A 240 -7.06 -5.65 -0.16
CA ASP A 240 -6.26 -4.69 0.58
C ASP A 240 -6.16 -5.10 2.07
N SER A 241 -5.12 -4.67 2.76
CA SER A 241 -4.94 -4.89 4.20
C SER A 241 -6.14 -4.36 4.98
N LEU A 242 -6.62 -5.13 5.96
CA LEU A 242 -7.65 -4.65 6.85
C LEU A 242 -7.03 -3.73 7.90
N PHE A 243 -7.50 -2.48 7.97
CA PHE A 243 -7.07 -1.50 8.98
C PHE A 243 -7.34 -1.94 10.43
N PHE A 244 -8.19 -2.94 10.63
CA PHE A 244 -8.52 -3.47 11.94
C PHE A 244 -8.49 -4.99 11.92
N THR A 245 -7.44 -5.58 12.48
CA THR A 245 -7.51 -6.96 12.96
C THR A 245 -7.90 -6.91 14.44
N LEU A 246 -9.19 -6.78 14.72
CA LEU A 246 -9.70 -7.21 16.00
C LEU A 246 -9.57 -8.74 16.01
N LYS A 247 -8.49 -9.27 16.58
CA LYS A 247 -8.50 -10.66 17.02
C LYS A 247 -9.46 -10.73 18.20
N PRO A 248 -10.51 -11.54 18.14
CA PRO A 248 -11.28 -11.84 19.36
C PRO A 248 -10.33 -12.46 20.38
N LEU A 249 -10.42 -11.99 21.61
CA LEU A 249 -9.75 -12.58 22.78
C LEU A 249 -10.19 -14.03 22.96
#